data_fa85e6b8438cf639b7de2fd6f2619ef5
#
_entry.id   fa85e6b8438cf639b7de2fd6f2619ef5
#
_cell.length_a   1.000
_cell.length_b   1.000
_cell.length_c   1.000
_cell.angle_alpha   90.00
_cell.angle_beta   90.00
_cell.angle_gamma   90.00
#
_symmetry.space_group_name_H-M   'P 1'
#
loop_
_entity.id
_entity.type
_entity.pdbx_description
1 polymer ?
#
loop_
_entity_poly.entity_id
_entity_poly.type
_entity_poly.pdbx_seq_one_letter_code
_entity_poly.pdbx_strand_id
1 'polypeptide(L)'
;MQINLAPTIIKASELGKQVTTGTAGLTILSGVSFDIRAGEAVAIAGVSGSGKSTLLGLLAGLDTPSTGTVKIDGHDLSALDEDGRAALRGRMVGFVFQSFQLLPAMTALENVMLPLEIAGAADAEAAARAMLGRVGLGGRLHHYPKQLSGGEQQRVAIARAFVTRPRLLFADEPTGNLDAATGAQVIELLFELNRDSGATLLLVTHDEMLTRRCDRVLRLAGGQLQDGNG
;
A
#
# COMPACT_ATOMS: atom_id res chain seq x y z
N MET A 1 -20.09 -1.32 29.36
CA MET A 1 -19.82 -2.05 28.11
C MET A 1 -18.51 -1.47 27.56
N GLN A 2 -17.37 -2.15 27.78
CA GLN A 2 -16.09 -1.70 27.21
C GLN A 2 -16.18 -1.90 25.70
N ILE A 3 -16.15 -0.83 24.93
CA ILE A 3 -15.99 -0.88 23.47
C ILE A 3 -14.57 -1.42 23.26
N ASN A 4 -14.44 -2.67 22.87
CA ASN A 4 -13.16 -3.27 22.52
C ASN A 4 -12.73 -2.70 21.16
N LEU A 5 -12.08 -1.53 21.19
CA LEU A 5 -11.56 -0.87 19.98
C LEU A 5 -10.41 -1.72 19.43
N ALA A 6 -10.41 -1.96 18.12
CA ALA A 6 -9.31 -2.65 17.46
C ALA A 6 -7.96 -1.98 17.79
N PRO A 7 -6.87 -2.74 17.97
CA PRO A 7 -5.57 -2.17 18.33
C PRO A 7 -5.03 -1.26 17.23
N THR A 8 -4.23 -0.26 17.63
CA THR A 8 -3.50 0.59 16.69
C THR A 8 -2.46 -0.24 15.96
N ILE A 9 -2.53 -0.27 14.63
CA ILE A 9 -1.57 -0.98 13.78
C ILE A 9 -0.52 -0.05 13.17
N ILE A 10 -0.88 1.22 12.90
CA ILE A 10 0.07 2.26 12.49
C ILE A 10 -0.08 3.43 13.44
N LYS A 11 1.05 3.95 13.93
CA LYS A 11 1.13 5.21 14.66
C LYS A 11 2.19 6.09 14.03
N ALA A 12 1.77 7.25 13.53
CA ALA A 12 2.61 8.33 13.07
C ALA A 12 2.64 9.43 14.14
N SER A 13 3.82 9.90 14.52
CA SER A 13 3.98 10.94 15.54
C SER A 13 4.95 12.02 15.06
N GLU A 14 4.45 13.24 14.87
CA GLU A 14 5.21 14.43 14.49
C GLU A 14 6.12 14.22 13.26
N LEU A 15 5.62 13.48 12.25
CA LEU A 15 6.39 13.16 11.06
C LEU A 15 6.71 14.40 10.25
N GLY A 16 7.99 14.59 9.98
CA GLY A 16 8.50 15.58 9.03
C GLY A 16 9.45 14.94 8.04
N LYS A 17 9.43 15.43 6.80
CA LYS A 17 10.38 15.04 5.75
C LYS A 17 10.91 16.26 5.05
N GLN A 18 12.22 16.40 5.08
CA GLN A 18 12.96 17.41 4.33
C GLN A 18 13.91 16.72 3.35
N VAL A 19 14.06 17.28 2.17
CA VAL A 19 15.05 16.86 1.17
C VAL A 19 15.91 18.06 0.81
N THR A 20 17.21 17.83 0.67
CA THR A 20 18.14 18.87 0.25
C THR A 20 18.28 18.82 -1.27
N THR A 21 17.90 19.90 -1.95
CA THR A 21 18.08 20.04 -3.39
C THR A 21 19.07 21.18 -3.62
N GLY A 22 20.34 20.83 -3.82
CA GLY A 22 21.41 21.83 -3.89
C GLY A 22 21.63 22.54 -2.56
N THR A 23 21.51 23.87 -2.53
CA THR A 23 21.68 24.71 -1.31
C THR A 23 20.37 24.99 -0.59
N ALA A 24 19.22 24.60 -1.14
CA ALA A 24 17.91 24.86 -0.55
C ALA A 24 17.30 23.57 0.02
N GLY A 25 16.78 23.66 1.24
CA GLY A 25 15.97 22.60 1.85
C GLY A 25 14.51 22.71 1.40
N LEU A 26 13.93 21.63 0.89
CA LEU A 26 12.50 21.52 0.62
C LEU A 26 11.82 20.69 1.69
N THR A 27 10.89 21.27 2.44
CA THR A 27 10.04 20.55 3.38
C THR A 27 8.87 19.92 2.63
N ILE A 28 8.77 18.60 2.65
CA ILE A 28 7.68 17.84 2.01
C ILE A 28 6.57 17.54 3.01
N LEU A 29 6.93 17.19 4.26
CA LEU A 29 5.98 16.91 5.34
C LEU A 29 6.41 17.65 6.61
N SER A 30 5.43 18.11 7.40
CA SER A 30 5.68 18.84 8.64
C SER A 30 4.63 18.51 9.70
N GLY A 31 5.06 17.89 10.82
CA GLY A 31 4.26 17.65 12.02
C GLY A 31 3.04 16.72 11.82
N VAL A 32 3.13 15.75 10.91
CA VAL A 32 2.03 14.84 10.59
C VAL A 32 1.88 13.79 11.69
N SER A 33 0.73 13.77 12.37
CA SER A 33 0.44 12.86 13.49
C SER A 33 -0.94 12.22 13.33
N PHE A 34 -1.03 10.89 13.38
CA PHE A 34 -2.29 10.13 13.38
C PHE A 34 -2.06 8.67 13.79
N ASP A 35 -3.14 7.99 14.15
CA ASP A 35 -3.17 6.56 14.41
C ASP A 35 -4.14 5.87 13.42
N ILE A 36 -3.83 4.62 13.02
CA ILE A 36 -4.72 3.75 12.22
C ILE A 36 -4.94 2.46 12.99
N ARG A 37 -6.20 2.01 13.04
CA ARG A 37 -6.57 0.77 13.72
C ARG A 37 -6.49 -0.43 12.79
N ALA A 38 -6.26 -1.60 13.35
CA ALA A 38 -6.27 -2.86 12.59
C ALA A 38 -7.64 -3.08 11.93
N GLY A 39 -7.62 -3.44 10.64
CA GLY A 39 -8.80 -3.65 9.81
C GLY A 39 -9.46 -2.39 9.25
N GLU A 40 -8.96 -1.19 9.59
CA GLU A 40 -9.48 0.08 9.09
C GLU A 40 -9.06 0.30 7.62
N ALA A 41 -9.97 0.80 6.79
CA ALA A 41 -9.65 1.32 5.46
C ALA A 41 -9.54 2.85 5.52
N VAL A 42 -8.34 3.39 5.28
CA VAL A 42 -8.05 4.82 5.39
C VAL A 42 -7.60 5.36 4.05
N ALA A 43 -8.25 6.41 3.55
CA ALA A 43 -7.80 7.15 2.39
C ALA A 43 -6.87 8.30 2.80
N ILE A 44 -5.77 8.47 2.07
CA ILE A 44 -4.91 9.66 2.12
C ILE A 44 -5.21 10.47 0.86
N ALA A 45 -5.95 11.57 1.03
CA ALA A 45 -6.39 12.44 -0.05
C ALA A 45 -5.62 13.76 -0.05
N GLY A 46 -5.48 14.38 -1.23
CA GLY A 46 -4.84 15.68 -1.41
C GLY A 46 -4.43 15.93 -2.85
N VAL A 47 -4.15 17.18 -3.19
CA VAL A 47 -3.69 17.56 -4.54
C VAL A 47 -2.34 16.92 -4.89
N SER A 48 -2.03 16.89 -6.18
CA SER A 48 -0.70 16.45 -6.63
C SER A 48 0.40 17.27 -5.95
N GLY A 49 1.49 16.64 -5.52
CA GLY A 49 2.59 17.29 -4.82
C GLY A 49 2.34 17.62 -3.34
N SER A 50 1.20 17.23 -2.75
CA SER A 50 0.93 17.47 -1.32
C SER A 50 1.74 16.60 -0.35
N GLY A 51 2.53 15.63 -0.83
CA GLY A 51 3.37 14.73 -0.02
C GLY A 51 2.79 13.35 0.25
N LYS A 52 1.68 12.95 -0.40
CA LYS A 52 0.98 11.66 -0.16
C LYS A 52 1.88 10.43 -0.35
N SER A 53 2.56 10.32 -1.50
CA SER A 53 3.45 9.18 -1.77
C SER A 53 4.67 9.19 -0.85
N THR A 54 5.18 10.37 -0.46
CA THR A 54 6.22 10.49 0.56
C THR A 54 5.73 9.99 1.91
N LEU A 55 4.53 10.41 2.34
CA LEU A 55 3.93 9.92 3.57
C LEU A 55 3.77 8.39 3.54
N LEU A 56 3.23 7.84 2.46
CA LEU A 56 3.08 6.40 2.27
C LEU A 56 4.44 5.67 2.36
N GLY A 57 5.48 6.22 1.73
CA GLY A 57 6.85 5.67 1.80
C GLY A 57 7.43 5.64 3.22
N LEU A 58 7.19 6.70 4.01
CA LEU A 58 7.60 6.76 5.42
C LEU A 58 6.82 5.74 6.27
N LEU A 59 5.49 5.66 6.09
CA LEU A 59 4.65 4.70 6.81
C LEU A 59 5.00 3.25 6.50
N ALA A 60 5.44 2.99 5.28
CA ALA A 60 5.86 1.67 4.83
C ALA A 60 7.32 1.33 5.20
N GLY A 61 8.07 2.27 5.77
CA GLY A 61 9.50 2.11 6.05
C GLY A 61 10.37 1.95 4.81
N LEU A 62 9.91 2.45 3.64
CA LEU A 62 10.69 2.55 2.41
C LEU A 62 11.66 3.75 2.43
N ASP A 63 11.34 4.73 3.27
CA ASP A 63 12.16 5.90 3.52
C ASP A 63 12.14 6.22 5.03
N THR A 64 13.03 7.07 5.48
CA THR A 64 13.14 7.49 6.88
C THR A 64 12.68 8.94 7.05
N PRO A 65 11.89 9.25 8.10
CA PRO A 65 11.51 10.62 8.39
C PRO A 65 12.73 11.46 8.81
N SER A 66 12.68 12.76 8.52
CA SER A 66 13.68 13.71 9.04
C SER A 66 13.42 14.06 10.49
N THR A 67 12.15 14.03 10.92
CA THR A 67 11.70 14.22 12.31
C THR A 67 10.51 13.31 12.59
N GLY A 68 10.23 13.04 13.85
CA GLY A 68 9.13 12.19 14.27
C GLY A 68 9.40 10.70 14.14
N THR A 69 8.39 9.88 14.37
CA THR A 69 8.50 8.40 14.37
C THR A 69 7.30 7.73 13.74
N VAL A 70 7.54 6.54 13.17
CA VAL A 70 6.49 5.63 12.69
C VAL A 70 6.59 4.32 13.44
N LYS A 71 5.47 3.83 13.96
CA LYS A 71 5.35 2.47 14.51
C LYS A 71 4.36 1.65 13.70
N ILE A 72 4.75 0.42 13.36
CA ILE A 72 3.89 -0.61 12.76
C ILE A 72 3.75 -1.75 13.75
N ASP A 73 2.52 -2.06 14.16
CA ASP A 73 2.22 -3.15 15.11
C ASP A 73 3.11 -3.10 16.37
N GLY A 74 3.31 -1.88 16.90
CA GLY A 74 4.18 -1.60 18.04
C GLY A 74 5.67 -1.50 17.74
N HIS A 75 6.16 -1.93 16.58
CA HIS A 75 7.57 -1.85 16.20
C HIS A 75 7.91 -0.46 15.70
N ASP A 76 8.86 0.21 16.34
CA ASP A 76 9.37 1.51 15.93
C ASP A 76 10.33 1.34 14.73
N LEU A 77 9.95 1.91 13.57
CA LEU A 77 10.75 1.77 12.34
C LEU A 77 12.10 2.48 12.42
N SER A 78 12.21 3.51 13.27
CA SER A 78 13.47 4.26 13.46
C SER A 78 14.51 3.47 14.27
N ALA A 79 14.07 2.49 15.05
CA ALA A 79 14.92 1.60 15.83
C ALA A 79 15.46 0.42 15.01
N LEU A 80 14.95 0.22 13.77
CA LEU A 80 15.34 -0.86 12.88
C LEU A 80 16.36 -0.35 11.85
N ASP A 81 17.34 -1.18 11.53
CA ASP A 81 18.17 -1.02 10.35
C ASP A 81 17.38 -1.37 9.07
N GLU A 82 18.00 -1.27 7.88
CA GLU A 82 17.31 -1.52 6.63
C GLU A 82 16.86 -2.99 6.52
N ASP A 83 17.68 -3.93 6.97
CA ASP A 83 17.34 -5.36 6.93
C ASP A 83 16.14 -5.65 7.85
N GLY A 84 16.10 -5.04 9.04
CA GLY A 84 14.98 -5.13 9.97
C GLY A 84 13.69 -4.54 9.39
N ARG A 85 13.76 -3.37 8.73
CA ARG A 85 12.61 -2.77 8.02
C ARG A 85 12.15 -3.65 6.85
N ALA A 86 13.10 -4.18 6.05
CA ALA A 86 12.78 -5.08 4.94
C ALA A 86 12.10 -6.37 5.44
N ALA A 87 12.61 -6.97 6.51
CA ALA A 87 12.01 -8.16 7.13
C ALA A 87 10.60 -7.88 7.67
N LEU A 88 10.37 -6.71 8.28
CA LEU A 88 9.04 -6.30 8.76
C LEU A 88 8.07 -6.11 7.57
N ARG A 89 8.51 -5.39 6.50
CA ARG A 89 7.72 -5.22 5.26
C ARG A 89 7.32 -6.58 4.67
N GLY A 90 8.30 -7.47 4.49
CA GLY A 90 8.06 -8.79 3.89
C GLY A 90 7.02 -9.63 4.63
N ARG A 91 6.92 -9.48 5.96
CA ARG A 91 5.97 -10.22 6.80
C ARG A 91 4.58 -9.59 6.87
N MET A 92 4.48 -8.26 6.78
CA MET A 92 3.27 -7.55 7.18
C MET A 92 2.63 -6.73 6.07
N VAL A 93 3.39 -6.36 5.02
CA VAL A 93 2.99 -5.31 4.10
C VAL A 93 2.85 -5.85 2.67
N GLY A 94 1.71 -5.56 2.04
CA GLY A 94 1.50 -5.67 0.61
C GLY A 94 1.47 -4.29 -0.04
N PHE A 95 1.94 -4.21 -1.30
CA PHE A 95 1.96 -2.97 -2.07
C PHE A 95 1.24 -3.11 -3.40
N VAL A 96 0.41 -2.11 -3.72
CA VAL A 96 -0.20 -1.92 -5.04
C VAL A 96 0.14 -0.51 -5.51
N PHE A 97 0.84 -0.38 -6.65
CA PHE A 97 1.30 0.89 -7.20
C PHE A 97 0.56 1.26 -8.47
N GLN A 98 0.52 2.55 -8.79
CA GLN A 98 -0.05 3.08 -10.02
C GLN A 98 0.60 2.50 -11.28
N SER A 99 1.92 2.31 -11.29
CA SER A 99 2.70 1.78 -12.42
C SER A 99 2.88 0.26 -12.38
N PHE A 100 2.02 -0.46 -11.62
CA PHE A 100 2.01 -1.91 -11.44
C PHE A 100 3.29 -2.50 -10.82
N GLN A 101 4.46 -1.98 -11.18
CA GLN A 101 5.80 -2.40 -10.75
C GLN A 101 6.01 -3.92 -10.83
N LEU A 102 5.54 -4.52 -11.93
CA LEU A 102 5.82 -5.91 -12.25
C LEU A 102 7.25 -6.04 -12.78
N LEU A 103 7.88 -7.15 -12.45
CA LEU A 103 9.19 -7.50 -12.99
C LEU A 103 9.02 -7.96 -14.42
N PRO A 104 9.56 -7.23 -15.42
CA PRO A 104 9.25 -7.47 -16.84
C PRO A 104 9.84 -8.77 -17.39
N ALA A 105 10.87 -9.31 -16.73
CA ALA A 105 11.51 -10.58 -17.08
C ALA A 105 10.82 -11.80 -16.47
N MET A 106 9.79 -11.59 -15.62
CA MET A 106 9.02 -12.65 -14.96
C MET A 106 7.60 -12.70 -15.52
N THR A 107 7.05 -13.91 -15.61
CA THR A 107 5.65 -14.17 -15.95
C THR A 107 4.71 -13.66 -14.85
N ALA A 108 3.39 -13.66 -15.08
CA ALA A 108 2.39 -13.34 -14.07
C ALA A 108 2.52 -14.26 -12.84
N LEU A 109 2.71 -15.57 -13.07
CA LEU A 109 2.90 -16.54 -12.00
C LEU A 109 4.14 -16.22 -11.16
N GLU A 110 5.30 -16.04 -11.79
CA GLU A 110 6.56 -15.75 -11.11
C GLU A 110 6.52 -14.43 -10.34
N ASN A 111 5.88 -13.38 -10.89
CA ASN A 111 5.68 -12.13 -10.18
C ASN A 111 4.88 -12.32 -8.88
N VAL A 112 3.87 -13.19 -8.87
CA VAL A 112 3.04 -13.46 -7.67
C VAL A 112 3.73 -14.46 -6.73
N MET A 113 4.55 -15.39 -7.24
CA MET A 113 5.32 -16.33 -6.43
C MET A 113 6.44 -15.66 -5.64
N LEU A 114 7.09 -14.65 -6.24
CA LEU A 114 8.33 -14.05 -5.70
C LEU A 114 8.26 -13.68 -4.20
N PRO A 115 7.26 -12.97 -3.69
CA PRO A 115 7.21 -12.66 -2.25
C PRO A 115 7.08 -13.90 -1.35
N LEU A 116 6.46 -14.98 -1.84
CA LEU A 116 6.37 -16.25 -1.11
C LEU A 116 7.69 -16.99 -1.10
N GLU A 117 8.43 -16.98 -2.23
CA GLU A 117 9.76 -17.59 -2.33
C GLU A 117 10.76 -16.88 -1.43
N ILE A 118 10.73 -15.55 -1.40
CA ILE A 118 11.56 -14.73 -0.47
C ILE A 118 11.23 -15.08 0.99
N ALA A 119 9.96 -15.34 1.29
CA ALA A 119 9.52 -15.76 2.62
C ALA A 119 9.80 -17.24 2.94
N GLY A 120 10.33 -18.03 1.99
CA GLY A 120 10.64 -19.45 2.15
C GLY A 120 9.40 -20.35 2.20
N ALA A 121 8.27 -19.94 1.61
CA ALA A 121 7.04 -20.74 1.59
C ALA A 121 7.20 -21.97 0.68
N ALA A 122 6.89 -23.16 1.22
CA ALA A 122 7.06 -24.42 0.49
C ALA A 122 6.04 -24.62 -0.66
N ASP A 123 4.88 -23.95 -0.58
CA ASP A 123 3.76 -24.08 -1.53
C ASP A 123 3.56 -22.81 -2.38
N ALA A 124 4.62 -22.04 -2.63
CA ALA A 124 4.58 -20.75 -3.32
C ALA A 124 3.82 -20.81 -4.65
N GLU A 125 4.09 -21.82 -5.49
CA GLU A 125 3.43 -21.96 -6.79
C GLU A 125 1.93 -22.23 -6.65
N ALA A 126 1.52 -23.14 -5.77
CA ALA A 126 0.11 -23.47 -5.58
C ALA A 126 -0.68 -22.26 -5.06
N ALA A 127 -0.12 -21.52 -4.10
CA ALA A 127 -0.73 -20.30 -3.56
C ALA A 127 -0.82 -19.19 -4.62
N ALA A 128 0.22 -18.98 -5.43
CA ALA A 128 0.21 -17.99 -6.50
C ALA A 128 -0.80 -18.34 -7.60
N ARG A 129 -0.91 -19.60 -8.01
CA ARG A 129 -1.93 -20.07 -8.98
C ARG A 129 -3.35 -19.84 -8.47
N ALA A 130 -3.61 -20.17 -7.21
CA ALA A 130 -4.91 -19.95 -6.58
C ALA A 130 -5.24 -18.44 -6.54
N MET A 131 -4.29 -17.59 -6.17
CA MET A 131 -4.49 -16.14 -6.12
C MET A 131 -4.72 -15.54 -7.52
N LEU A 132 -3.96 -15.96 -8.54
CA LEU A 132 -4.19 -15.55 -9.93
C LEU A 132 -5.56 -16.02 -10.44
N GLY A 133 -6.02 -17.19 -10.03
CA GLY A 133 -7.39 -17.64 -10.29
C GLY A 133 -8.44 -16.70 -9.68
N ARG A 134 -8.24 -16.29 -8.42
CA ARG A 134 -9.14 -15.35 -7.72
C ARG A 134 -9.27 -13.98 -8.41
N VAL A 135 -8.17 -13.48 -8.97
CA VAL A 135 -8.18 -12.20 -9.72
C VAL A 135 -8.55 -12.36 -11.20
N GLY A 136 -9.05 -13.55 -11.61
CA GLY A 136 -9.52 -13.83 -12.97
C GLY A 136 -8.41 -14.00 -14.01
N LEU A 137 -7.19 -14.39 -13.58
CA LEU A 137 -6.02 -14.55 -14.44
C LEU A 137 -5.49 -15.99 -14.52
N GLY A 138 -6.32 -17.00 -14.19
CA GLY A 138 -5.94 -18.41 -14.27
C GLY A 138 -5.50 -18.86 -15.66
N GLY A 139 -6.01 -18.24 -16.74
CA GLY A 139 -5.58 -18.48 -18.13
C GLY A 139 -4.36 -17.65 -18.57
N ARG A 140 -3.76 -16.85 -17.69
CA ARG A 140 -2.66 -15.92 -18.01
C ARG A 140 -1.35 -16.18 -17.26
N LEU A 141 -1.22 -17.30 -16.58
CA LEU A 141 -0.11 -17.62 -15.67
C LEU A 141 1.28 -17.42 -16.28
N HIS A 142 1.45 -17.82 -17.54
CA HIS A 142 2.74 -17.79 -18.26
C HIS A 142 2.93 -16.57 -19.17
N HIS A 143 2.02 -15.57 -19.07
CA HIS A 143 2.16 -14.32 -19.82
C HIS A 143 3.13 -13.38 -19.10
N TYR A 144 4.01 -12.75 -19.85
CA TYR A 144 4.88 -11.68 -19.39
C TYR A 144 4.09 -10.35 -19.31
N PRO A 145 4.51 -9.37 -18.47
CA PRO A 145 3.80 -8.10 -18.34
C PRO A 145 3.48 -7.41 -19.67
N LYS A 146 4.39 -7.43 -20.64
CA LYS A 146 4.18 -6.84 -21.98
C LYS A 146 3.05 -7.49 -22.81
N GLN A 147 2.60 -8.67 -22.42
CA GLN A 147 1.53 -9.43 -23.08
C GLN A 147 0.17 -9.24 -22.40
N LEU A 148 0.16 -8.50 -21.29
CA LEU A 148 -1.02 -8.24 -20.47
C LEU A 148 -1.51 -6.80 -20.68
N SER A 149 -2.84 -6.62 -20.71
CA SER A 149 -3.44 -5.29 -20.65
C SER A 149 -3.11 -4.59 -19.34
N GLY A 150 -3.28 -3.26 -19.26
CA GLY A 150 -3.05 -2.50 -18.02
C GLY A 150 -3.87 -3.02 -16.84
N GLY A 151 -5.15 -3.35 -17.07
CA GLY A 151 -6.02 -3.93 -16.03
C GLY A 151 -5.59 -5.34 -15.62
N GLU A 152 -5.08 -6.18 -16.55
CA GLU A 152 -4.52 -7.48 -16.22
C GLU A 152 -3.23 -7.32 -15.41
N GLN A 153 -2.34 -6.39 -15.78
CA GLN A 153 -1.12 -6.09 -15.02
C GLN A 153 -1.44 -5.63 -13.59
N GLN A 154 -2.46 -4.77 -13.43
CA GLN A 154 -2.87 -4.32 -12.10
C GLN A 154 -3.45 -5.46 -11.27
N ARG A 155 -4.23 -6.36 -11.88
CA ARG A 155 -4.70 -7.57 -11.18
C ARG A 155 -3.56 -8.50 -10.77
N VAL A 156 -2.48 -8.63 -11.56
CA VAL A 156 -1.25 -9.34 -11.15
C VAL A 156 -0.61 -8.65 -9.96
N ALA A 157 -0.49 -7.30 -9.98
CA ALA A 157 0.08 -6.53 -8.87
C ALA A 157 -0.75 -6.68 -7.58
N ILE A 158 -2.09 -6.68 -7.68
CA ILE A 158 -2.98 -6.96 -6.56
C ILE A 158 -2.77 -8.39 -6.05
N ALA A 159 -2.75 -9.39 -6.93
CA ALA A 159 -2.48 -10.78 -6.55
C ALA A 159 -1.15 -10.93 -5.80
N ARG A 160 -0.08 -10.29 -6.30
CA ARG A 160 1.22 -10.25 -5.63
C ARG A 160 1.17 -9.63 -4.24
N ALA A 161 0.38 -8.56 -4.07
CA ALA A 161 0.25 -7.88 -2.80
C ALA A 161 -0.51 -8.73 -1.75
N PHE A 162 -1.51 -9.51 -2.17
CA PHE A 162 -2.36 -10.30 -1.27
C PHE A 162 -1.88 -11.73 -1.03
N VAL A 163 -0.99 -12.28 -1.86
CA VAL A 163 -0.61 -13.69 -1.79
C VAL A 163 0.06 -14.07 -0.46
N THR A 164 0.77 -13.14 0.17
CA THR A 164 1.40 -13.30 1.48
C THR A 164 0.44 -13.12 2.66
N ARG A 165 -0.84 -12.81 2.40
CA ARG A 165 -1.85 -12.47 3.42
C ARG A 165 -1.38 -11.34 4.35
N PRO A 166 -1.05 -10.16 3.81
CA PRO A 166 -0.48 -9.07 4.58
C PRO A 166 -1.49 -8.54 5.62
N ARG A 167 -0.98 -8.00 6.73
CA ARG A 167 -1.81 -7.29 7.71
C ARG A 167 -2.07 -5.83 7.30
N LEU A 168 -1.20 -5.28 6.46
CA LEU A 168 -1.26 -3.91 5.93
C LEU A 168 -1.18 -3.95 4.41
N LEU A 169 -2.08 -3.25 3.76
CA LEU A 169 -2.06 -3.04 2.32
C LEU A 169 -1.88 -1.55 2.04
N PHE A 170 -0.82 -1.20 1.35
CA PHE A 170 -0.59 0.15 0.83
C PHE A 170 -0.93 0.18 -0.66
N ALA A 171 -1.83 1.09 -1.06
CA ALA A 171 -2.23 1.28 -2.45
C ALA A 171 -2.00 2.74 -2.85
N ASP A 172 -1.08 2.99 -3.78
CA ASP A 172 -0.75 4.33 -4.29
C ASP A 172 -1.35 4.52 -5.68
N GLU A 173 -2.44 5.30 -5.78
CA GLU A 173 -3.16 5.61 -7.01
C GLU A 173 -3.44 4.35 -7.87
N PRO A 174 -4.07 3.28 -7.32
CA PRO A 174 -4.09 1.95 -7.94
C PRO A 174 -4.80 1.88 -9.30
N THR A 175 -5.49 2.93 -9.72
CA THR A 175 -6.20 3.03 -11.01
C THR A 175 -5.73 4.18 -11.88
N GLY A 176 -4.72 4.92 -11.46
CA GLY A 176 -4.29 6.14 -12.15
C GLY A 176 -3.81 5.96 -13.61
N ASN A 177 -3.46 4.73 -14.01
CA ASN A 177 -3.03 4.39 -15.37
C ASN A 177 -4.08 3.57 -16.16
N LEU A 178 -5.33 3.49 -15.66
CA LEU A 178 -6.40 2.69 -16.26
C LEU A 178 -7.52 3.59 -16.78
N ASP A 179 -8.24 3.11 -17.80
CA ASP A 179 -9.52 3.71 -18.17
C ASP A 179 -10.56 3.53 -17.06
N ALA A 180 -11.60 4.36 -17.06
CA ALA A 180 -12.59 4.39 -15.99
C ALA A 180 -13.31 3.05 -15.77
N ALA A 181 -13.64 2.31 -16.84
CA ALA A 181 -14.37 1.04 -16.72
C ALA A 181 -13.46 -0.05 -16.13
N THR A 182 -12.23 -0.16 -16.61
CA THR A 182 -11.22 -1.09 -16.09
C THR A 182 -10.85 -0.72 -14.66
N GLY A 183 -10.67 0.58 -14.37
CA GLY A 183 -10.38 1.09 -13.02
C GLY A 183 -11.45 0.69 -12.01
N ALA A 184 -12.74 0.85 -12.36
CA ALA A 184 -13.85 0.44 -11.50
C ALA A 184 -13.80 -1.06 -11.14
N GLN A 185 -13.52 -1.94 -12.11
CA GLN A 185 -13.41 -3.39 -11.87
C GLN A 185 -12.23 -3.73 -10.95
N VAL A 186 -11.09 -3.07 -11.16
CA VAL A 186 -9.87 -3.27 -10.35
C VAL A 186 -10.10 -2.83 -8.91
N ILE A 187 -10.79 -1.71 -8.70
CA ILE A 187 -11.12 -1.21 -7.36
C ILE A 187 -12.11 -2.14 -6.64
N GLU A 188 -13.15 -2.63 -7.33
CA GLU A 188 -14.06 -3.61 -6.73
C GLU A 188 -13.29 -4.83 -6.22
N LEU A 189 -12.42 -5.38 -7.06
CA LEU A 189 -11.58 -6.52 -6.71
C LEU A 189 -10.65 -6.21 -5.51
N LEU A 190 -10.02 -5.03 -5.48
CA LEU A 190 -9.15 -4.61 -4.38
C LEU A 190 -9.91 -4.59 -3.05
N PHE A 191 -11.09 -3.94 -3.01
CA PHE A 191 -11.90 -3.86 -1.81
C PHE A 191 -12.52 -5.21 -1.39
N GLU A 192 -12.88 -6.07 -2.36
CA GLU A 192 -13.33 -7.43 -2.10
C GLU A 192 -12.23 -8.24 -1.39
N LEU A 193 -11.03 -8.30 -1.97
CA LEU A 193 -9.90 -9.02 -1.39
C LEU A 193 -9.49 -8.44 -0.04
N ASN A 194 -9.58 -7.12 0.14
CA ASN A 194 -9.28 -6.47 1.42
C ASN A 194 -10.28 -6.90 2.51
N ARG A 195 -11.58 -6.91 2.21
CA ARG A 195 -12.61 -7.40 3.13
C ARG A 195 -12.40 -8.84 3.52
N ASP A 196 -12.12 -9.71 2.53
CA ASP A 196 -11.91 -11.14 2.75
C ASP A 196 -10.68 -11.42 3.61
N SER A 197 -9.62 -10.63 3.46
CA SER A 197 -8.38 -10.79 4.21
C SER A 197 -8.42 -10.15 5.61
N GLY A 198 -9.30 -9.17 5.82
CA GLY A 198 -9.32 -8.34 7.03
C GLY A 198 -8.08 -7.46 7.19
N ALA A 199 -7.34 -7.21 6.12
CA ALA A 199 -6.15 -6.35 6.15
C ALA A 199 -6.54 -4.87 6.36
N THR A 200 -5.66 -4.12 6.99
CA THR A 200 -5.77 -2.66 7.08
C THR A 200 -5.34 -2.06 5.74
N LEU A 201 -6.18 -1.22 5.15
CA LEU A 201 -5.93 -0.58 3.85
C LEU A 201 -5.55 0.88 4.02
N LEU A 202 -4.40 1.28 3.47
CA LEU A 202 -4.06 2.69 3.23
C LEU A 202 -4.11 2.95 1.72
N LEU A 203 -5.07 3.76 1.31
CA LEU A 203 -5.31 4.11 -0.08
C LEU A 203 -4.92 5.56 -0.34
N VAL A 204 -3.85 5.81 -1.07
CA VAL A 204 -3.54 7.14 -1.60
C VAL A 204 -4.31 7.34 -2.89
N THR A 205 -5.12 8.40 -2.93
CA THR A 205 -5.90 8.75 -4.12
C THR A 205 -6.29 10.21 -4.15
N HIS A 206 -6.54 10.75 -5.33
CA HIS A 206 -7.21 12.04 -5.55
C HIS A 206 -8.67 11.86 -5.97
N ASP A 207 -9.15 10.62 -6.14
CA ASP A 207 -10.53 10.30 -6.53
C ASP A 207 -11.45 10.28 -5.29
N GLU A 208 -12.39 11.23 -5.25
CA GLU A 208 -13.36 11.32 -4.15
C GLU A 208 -14.31 10.13 -4.08
N MET A 209 -14.58 9.43 -5.19
CA MET A 209 -15.42 8.24 -5.17
C MET A 209 -14.73 7.10 -4.39
N LEU A 210 -13.41 7.00 -4.49
CA LEU A 210 -12.63 6.01 -3.75
C LEU A 210 -12.51 6.38 -2.27
N THR A 211 -12.36 7.66 -1.94
CA THR A 211 -12.29 8.10 -0.54
C THR A 211 -13.57 7.79 0.23
N ARG A 212 -14.74 7.84 -0.43
CA ARG A 212 -16.05 7.51 0.17
C ARG A 212 -16.22 6.02 0.52
N ARG A 213 -15.37 5.17 -0.01
CA ARG A 213 -15.38 3.71 0.27
C ARG A 213 -14.52 3.35 1.48
N CYS A 214 -13.73 4.29 1.96
CA CYS A 214 -12.89 4.12 3.14
C CYS A 214 -13.64 4.55 4.41
N ASP A 215 -13.26 3.96 5.55
CA ASP A 215 -13.85 4.29 6.86
C ASP A 215 -13.48 5.70 7.31
N ARG A 216 -12.30 6.19 6.88
CA ARG A 216 -11.78 7.51 7.24
C ARG A 216 -10.93 8.11 6.13
N VAL A 217 -10.90 9.44 6.06
CA VAL A 217 -10.09 10.20 5.10
C VAL A 217 -9.13 11.12 5.85
N LEU A 218 -7.84 10.97 5.58
CA LEU A 218 -6.78 11.90 6.00
C LEU A 218 -6.50 12.86 4.84
N ARG A 219 -6.78 14.16 5.03
CA ARG A 219 -6.56 15.18 3.99
C ARG A 219 -5.19 15.81 4.18
N LEU A 220 -4.33 15.68 3.16
CA LEU A 220 -2.98 16.25 3.17
C LEU A 220 -2.92 17.47 2.24
N ALA A 221 -2.53 18.62 2.77
CA ALA A 221 -2.30 19.84 1.99
C ALA A 221 -1.03 20.55 2.48
N GLY A 222 -0.16 20.94 1.56
CA GLY A 222 1.11 21.61 1.89
C GLY A 222 1.98 20.84 2.87
N GLY A 223 1.96 19.50 2.83
CA GLY A 223 2.74 18.65 3.74
C GLY A 223 2.19 18.51 5.15
N GLN A 224 0.97 18.98 5.43
CA GLN A 224 0.32 18.90 6.74
C GLN A 224 -1.04 18.25 6.63
N LEU A 225 -1.47 17.57 7.70
CA LEU A 225 -2.86 17.12 7.79
C LEU A 225 -3.76 18.35 8.01
N GLN A 226 -4.84 18.41 7.24
CA GLN A 226 -5.90 19.37 7.48
C GLN A 226 -6.83 18.82 8.54
N ASP A 227 -7.21 19.65 9.51
CA ASP A 227 -8.24 19.32 10.47
C ASP A 227 -9.56 19.09 9.72
N GLY A 228 -9.86 17.85 9.45
CA GLY A 228 -11.14 17.40 8.92
C GLY A 228 -11.98 16.93 10.09
N ASN A 229 -13.06 17.63 10.40
CA ASN A 229 -14.13 17.03 11.18
C ASN A 229 -14.51 15.70 10.50
N GLY A 230 -14.21 14.59 11.17
CA GLY A 230 -14.63 13.25 10.80
C GLY A 230 -16.14 13.05 10.88
#